data_3691c792af2f656b643a21c787bcd5d4
#
_entry.id   3691c792af2f656b643a21c787bcd5d4
#
_cell.length_a   1.000
_cell.length_b   1.000
_cell.length_c   1.000
_cell.angle_alpha   90.00
_cell.angle_beta   90.00
_cell.angle_gamma   90.00
#
_symmetry.space_group_name_H-M   'P 1'
#
loop_
_entity.id
_entity.type
_entity.pdbx_description
1 polymer ?
#
loop_
_entity_poly.entity_id
_entity_poly.type
_entity_poly.pdbx_seq_one_letter_code
_entity_poly.pdbx_strand_id
1 'polypeptide(L)'
;MNKEYIMVIDEGTTSLRAVIFNKKMELLFQSQKPIEMICPADGEVEQSPLEIYEKTVEAMKDVLETGGLKAEQIAAIGITNQRGTWALWSKKTGMPYTNFITWMDTRSERSKPYFSTHEKFNELFPDQMDMMPPWNFVLSFQQMCEERPELLEIVKDSDTLYGTIDTWIIYKLTGGRSFTISSSSDHTGPFYVLGNMDEKYKSAELFGMHQDILPQVLDEADDYGRLDPDILGEEIPIFGNIADQQSSLFSQGCINTGDAKCTCGTGAFVNVNIGDKFLTNHSVTSYIAWTLDGQSVNCIEGVAGNAGTCLEWAKGQIGLIEDFSSMEDIAQSVSDNDGVYFVPALAGMECANYLVPSAKGSFQGLTVRTKKEHLLRSIMEAIAFAIANVFDQLEIIGFDIEKIYIDGGVSKSNMICQKLSNVTGLTVIRSKNTESTALGAAEMAAIKLGWMKEEDVLNYVESDREFIPDENRQRDKEEFEHWKQYVEVICNIYRQ
;
A
#
# COMPACT_ATOMS: atom_id res chain seq x y z
N MET A 1 5.34 -36.70 4.55
CA MET A 1 4.80 -35.97 5.74
C MET A 1 3.53 -35.24 5.34
N ASN A 2 2.63 -34.99 6.32
CA ASN A 2 1.47 -34.14 6.00
C ASN A 2 1.93 -32.71 5.76
N LYS A 3 1.54 -32.12 4.64
CA LYS A 3 1.72 -30.69 4.36
C LYS A 3 0.62 -29.93 5.10
N GLU A 4 1.01 -29.12 6.11
CA GLU A 4 0.06 -28.53 7.09
C GLU A 4 0.20 -27.01 7.22
N TYR A 5 1.24 -26.43 6.62
CA TYR A 5 1.56 -25.03 6.78
C TYR A 5 1.66 -24.29 5.45
N ILE A 6 1.37 -23.01 5.47
CA ILE A 6 1.64 -22.07 4.39
C ILE A 6 2.75 -21.14 4.88
N MET A 7 3.78 -20.95 4.08
CA MET A 7 4.80 -19.93 4.28
C MET A 7 4.42 -18.69 3.48
N VAL A 8 4.47 -17.52 4.09
CA VAL A 8 4.24 -16.25 3.37
C VAL A 8 5.51 -15.44 3.40
N ILE A 9 5.83 -14.85 2.25
CA ILE A 9 6.84 -13.81 2.10
C ILE A 9 6.09 -12.48 2.00
N ASP A 10 6.33 -11.59 2.96
CA ASP A 10 5.73 -10.27 3.03
C ASP A 10 6.86 -9.23 2.93
N GLU A 11 6.98 -8.63 1.75
CA GLU A 11 8.00 -7.65 1.44
C GLU A 11 7.44 -6.24 1.54
N GLY A 12 7.76 -5.56 2.64
CA GLY A 12 7.40 -4.15 2.86
C GLY A 12 8.56 -3.20 2.57
N THR A 13 8.28 -1.91 2.64
CA THR A 13 9.24 -0.84 2.26
C THR A 13 10.54 -0.85 3.10
N THR A 14 10.47 -1.17 4.39
CA THR A 14 11.64 -1.09 5.30
C THR A 14 12.11 -2.44 5.81
N SER A 15 11.33 -3.49 5.58
CA SER A 15 11.63 -4.84 6.06
C SER A 15 10.86 -5.90 5.28
N LEU A 16 11.46 -7.07 5.20
CA LEU A 16 10.87 -8.28 4.66
C LEU A 16 10.61 -9.28 5.79
N ARG A 17 9.51 -10.01 5.70
CA ARG A 17 9.15 -11.06 6.67
C ARG A 17 8.88 -12.39 5.96
N ALA A 18 9.26 -13.48 6.63
CA ALA A 18 8.72 -14.81 6.34
C ALA A 18 7.84 -15.24 7.51
N VAL A 19 6.62 -15.65 7.22
CA VAL A 19 5.57 -15.94 8.20
C VAL A 19 5.01 -17.34 7.95
N ILE A 20 4.71 -18.10 9.00
CA ILE A 20 4.10 -19.43 8.90
C ILE A 20 2.67 -19.38 9.43
N PHE A 21 1.74 -19.80 8.59
CA PHE A 21 0.34 -20.01 8.93
C PHE A 21 -0.02 -21.50 8.94
N ASN A 22 -0.89 -21.91 9.87
CA ASN A 22 -1.50 -23.22 9.85
C ASN A 22 -2.79 -23.25 8.99
N LYS A 23 -3.45 -24.41 8.89
CA LYS A 23 -4.72 -24.56 8.15
C LYS A 23 -5.90 -23.75 8.67
N LYS A 24 -5.78 -23.20 9.88
CA LYS A 24 -6.79 -22.33 10.47
C LYS A 24 -6.46 -20.85 10.27
N MET A 25 -5.49 -20.54 9.42
CA MET A 25 -4.98 -19.18 9.20
C MET A 25 -4.46 -18.51 10.48
N GLU A 26 -4.05 -19.31 11.48
CA GLU A 26 -3.37 -18.81 12.68
C GLU A 26 -1.88 -18.62 12.38
N LEU A 27 -1.35 -17.42 12.65
CA LEU A 27 0.07 -17.12 12.59
C LEU A 27 0.80 -17.86 13.72
N LEU A 28 1.78 -18.66 13.36
CA LEU A 28 2.54 -19.47 14.33
C LEU A 28 3.96 -18.92 14.55
N PHE A 29 4.66 -18.57 13.50
CA PHE A 29 6.06 -18.15 13.53
C PHE A 29 6.31 -17.06 12.52
N GLN A 30 7.27 -16.18 12.81
CA GLN A 30 7.75 -15.18 11.86
C GLN A 30 9.25 -14.92 12.03
N SER A 31 9.88 -14.51 10.93
CA SER A 31 11.24 -13.97 10.89
C SER A 31 11.23 -12.70 10.07
N GLN A 32 11.79 -11.61 10.61
CA GLN A 32 11.84 -10.31 9.95
C GLN A 32 13.29 -9.89 9.71
N LYS A 33 13.54 -9.32 8.53
CA LYS A 33 14.83 -8.78 8.12
C LYS A 33 14.66 -7.33 7.67
N PRO A 34 15.49 -6.40 8.12
CA PRO A 34 15.49 -5.04 7.58
C PRO A 34 16.00 -5.03 6.15
N ILE A 35 15.48 -4.11 5.34
CA ILE A 35 15.94 -3.81 3.97
C ILE A 35 16.53 -2.40 3.97
N GLU A 36 17.70 -2.25 3.34
CA GLU A 36 18.37 -0.96 3.23
C GLU A 36 17.69 -0.07 2.19
N MET A 37 17.47 1.18 2.57
CA MET A 37 17.03 2.23 1.66
C MET A 37 18.27 2.96 1.12
N ILE A 38 18.44 2.96 -0.20
CA ILE A 38 19.53 3.62 -0.90
C ILE A 38 19.00 4.95 -1.43
N CYS A 39 19.61 6.07 -1.04
CA CYS A 39 19.21 7.41 -1.47
C CYS A 39 20.40 8.06 -2.22
N PRO A 40 20.60 7.79 -3.52
CA PRO A 40 21.75 8.26 -4.27
C PRO A 40 21.79 9.78 -4.44
N ALA A 41 20.62 10.42 -4.61
CA ALA A 41 20.46 11.85 -4.75
C ALA A 41 19.13 12.31 -4.13
N ASP A 42 18.90 13.62 -4.12
CA ASP A 42 17.65 14.20 -3.62
C ASP A 42 16.46 13.71 -4.45
N GLY A 43 15.46 13.20 -3.75
CA GLY A 43 14.26 12.60 -4.36
C GLY A 43 14.46 11.20 -4.95
N GLU A 44 15.64 10.61 -4.86
CA GLU A 44 15.90 9.25 -5.31
C GLU A 44 15.85 8.27 -4.14
N VAL A 45 15.05 7.21 -4.31
CA VAL A 45 14.85 6.18 -3.28
C VAL A 45 14.84 4.81 -3.95
N GLU A 46 15.87 4.04 -3.67
CA GLU A 46 16.13 2.74 -4.30
C GLU A 46 16.31 1.63 -3.27
N GLN A 47 16.17 0.38 -3.72
CA GLN A 47 16.49 -0.82 -2.95
C GLN A 47 17.27 -1.82 -3.81
N SER A 48 18.14 -2.59 -3.19
CA SER A 48 18.93 -3.60 -3.90
C SER A 48 18.10 -4.87 -4.18
N PRO A 49 17.89 -5.27 -5.45
CA PRO A 49 17.22 -6.54 -5.76
C PRO A 49 17.96 -7.76 -5.18
N LEU A 50 19.29 -7.72 -5.14
CA LEU A 50 20.09 -8.81 -4.59
C LEU A 50 19.91 -8.93 -3.07
N GLU A 51 19.89 -7.81 -2.35
CA GLU A 51 19.63 -7.80 -0.91
C GLU A 51 18.23 -8.36 -0.60
N ILE A 52 17.19 -7.90 -1.31
CA ILE A 52 15.83 -8.40 -1.15
C ILE A 52 15.80 -9.93 -1.33
N TYR A 53 16.42 -10.47 -2.37
CA TYR A 53 16.48 -11.91 -2.56
C TYR A 53 17.24 -12.64 -1.43
N GLU A 54 18.42 -12.14 -1.04
CA GLU A 54 19.23 -12.71 0.04
C GLU A 54 18.46 -12.73 1.36
N LYS A 55 17.80 -11.60 1.71
CA LYS A 55 16.97 -11.47 2.91
C LYS A 55 15.72 -12.36 2.85
N THR A 56 15.12 -12.54 1.68
CA THR A 56 14.03 -13.49 1.49
C THR A 56 14.45 -14.91 1.86
N VAL A 57 15.55 -15.39 1.28
CA VAL A 57 16.06 -16.74 1.57
C VAL A 57 16.48 -16.89 3.03
N GLU A 58 17.12 -15.86 3.60
CA GLU A 58 17.48 -15.83 5.04
C GLU A 58 16.25 -15.94 5.93
N ALA A 59 15.22 -15.13 5.68
CA ALA A 59 13.98 -15.14 6.47
C ALA A 59 13.23 -16.47 6.37
N MET A 60 13.18 -17.07 5.16
CA MET A 60 12.58 -18.40 4.94
C MET A 60 13.28 -19.50 5.75
N LYS A 61 14.59 -19.49 5.82
CA LYS A 61 15.38 -20.46 6.61
C LYS A 61 15.16 -20.25 8.11
N ASP A 62 15.26 -19.00 8.55
CA ASP A 62 15.14 -18.66 9.96
C ASP A 62 13.75 -18.96 10.54
N VAL A 63 12.66 -18.73 9.76
CA VAL A 63 11.31 -19.03 10.23
C VAL A 63 11.08 -20.53 10.40
N LEU A 64 11.66 -21.35 9.52
CA LEU A 64 11.61 -22.81 9.67
C LEU A 64 12.43 -23.29 10.89
N GLU A 65 13.62 -22.74 11.10
CA GLU A 65 14.47 -23.06 12.26
C GLU A 65 13.77 -22.66 13.57
N THR A 66 13.25 -21.43 13.64
CA THR A 66 12.52 -20.90 14.81
C THR A 66 11.29 -21.74 15.13
N GLY A 67 10.56 -22.20 14.11
CA GLY A 67 9.39 -23.07 14.26
C GLY A 67 9.73 -24.55 14.51
N GLY A 68 10.99 -24.96 14.36
CA GLY A 68 11.36 -26.38 14.37
C GLY A 68 10.70 -27.16 13.23
N LEU A 69 10.41 -26.49 12.11
CA LEU A 69 9.70 -27.04 10.96
C LEU A 69 10.67 -27.49 9.88
N LYS A 70 10.23 -28.48 9.08
CA LYS A 70 10.93 -28.89 7.87
C LYS A 70 10.21 -28.35 6.63
N ALA A 71 10.95 -28.06 5.57
CA ALA A 71 10.41 -27.62 4.30
C ALA A 71 9.31 -28.55 3.73
N GLU A 72 9.45 -29.88 3.95
CA GLU A 72 8.48 -30.91 3.53
C GLU A 72 7.08 -30.72 4.14
N GLN A 73 6.95 -29.94 5.24
CA GLN A 73 5.69 -29.67 5.92
C GLN A 73 4.96 -28.45 5.33
N ILE A 74 5.66 -27.65 4.49
CA ILE A 74 5.08 -26.49 3.82
C ILE A 74 4.28 -26.94 2.61
N ALA A 75 3.01 -26.58 2.57
CA ALA A 75 2.09 -26.94 1.49
C ALA A 75 2.23 -26.01 0.27
N ALA A 76 2.37 -24.71 0.53
CA ALA A 76 2.56 -23.69 -0.47
C ALA A 76 3.26 -22.45 0.11
N ILE A 77 3.74 -21.60 -0.80
CA ILE A 77 4.24 -20.25 -0.50
C ILE A 77 3.20 -19.25 -1.02
N GLY A 78 2.88 -18.24 -0.19
CA GLY A 78 2.20 -17.01 -0.58
C GLY A 78 3.18 -15.84 -0.62
N ILE A 79 2.93 -14.85 -1.47
CA ILE A 79 3.76 -13.66 -1.60
C ILE A 79 2.86 -12.42 -1.52
N THR A 80 3.31 -11.42 -0.78
CA THR A 80 2.74 -10.07 -0.81
C THR A 80 3.88 -9.06 -0.76
N ASN A 81 3.67 -7.88 -1.33
CA ASN A 81 4.75 -6.91 -1.49
C ASN A 81 4.24 -5.48 -1.61
N GLN A 82 5.12 -4.53 -1.31
CA GLN A 82 4.90 -3.11 -1.59
C GLN A 82 4.68 -2.87 -3.10
N ARG A 83 3.82 -1.92 -3.43
CA ARG A 83 3.41 -1.59 -4.79
C ARG A 83 4.31 -0.52 -5.44
N GLY A 84 4.16 -0.30 -6.75
CA GLY A 84 4.79 0.83 -7.45
C GLY A 84 6.31 0.79 -7.52
N THR A 85 6.94 -0.35 -7.24
CA THR A 85 8.39 -0.53 -7.15
C THR A 85 8.86 -1.50 -8.24
N TRP A 86 9.88 -1.13 -9.04
CA TRP A 86 10.28 -1.88 -10.23
C TRP A 86 11.79 -1.90 -10.46
N ALA A 87 12.27 -2.92 -11.19
CA ALA A 87 13.65 -3.05 -11.64
C ALA A 87 13.77 -3.72 -13.01
N LEU A 88 14.96 -3.65 -13.59
CA LEU A 88 15.37 -4.36 -14.80
C LEU A 88 16.49 -5.35 -14.47
N TRP A 89 16.46 -6.55 -15.07
CA TRP A 89 17.52 -7.56 -14.90
C TRP A 89 17.73 -8.42 -16.15
N SER A 90 18.88 -9.11 -16.21
CA SER A 90 19.21 -10.06 -17.27
C SER A 90 18.48 -11.38 -17.04
N LYS A 91 17.77 -11.87 -18.06
CA LYS A 91 17.15 -13.19 -18.09
C LYS A 91 18.18 -14.33 -17.98
N LYS A 92 19.33 -14.18 -18.65
CA LYS A 92 20.37 -15.23 -18.70
C LYS A 92 21.11 -15.37 -17.38
N THR A 93 21.45 -14.24 -16.75
CA THR A 93 22.31 -14.25 -15.56
C THR A 93 21.51 -14.08 -14.26
N GLY A 94 20.28 -13.58 -14.32
CA GLY A 94 19.51 -13.17 -13.16
C GLY A 94 20.14 -12.01 -12.39
N MET A 95 21.04 -11.23 -13.03
CA MET A 95 21.69 -10.08 -12.41
C MET A 95 20.94 -8.79 -12.75
N PRO A 96 20.72 -7.91 -11.76
CA PRO A 96 20.01 -6.66 -12.00
C PRO A 96 20.83 -5.68 -12.84
N TYR A 97 20.17 -4.98 -13.77
CA TYR A 97 20.71 -3.82 -14.49
C TYR A 97 20.49 -2.54 -13.71
N THR A 98 19.41 -2.50 -12.87
CA THR A 98 19.07 -1.37 -12.01
C THR A 98 18.80 -1.85 -10.59
N ASN A 99 18.91 -0.97 -9.61
CA ASN A 99 18.21 -1.16 -8.35
C ASN A 99 16.71 -1.12 -8.57
N PHE A 100 15.91 -1.52 -7.58
CA PHE A 100 14.49 -1.20 -7.54
C PHE A 100 14.31 0.30 -7.37
N ILE A 101 13.56 0.91 -8.26
CA ILE A 101 13.05 2.28 -8.10
C ILE A 101 11.78 2.17 -7.30
N THR A 102 11.77 2.72 -6.10
CA THR A 102 10.65 2.52 -5.16
C THR A 102 9.49 3.48 -5.43
N TRP A 103 8.33 3.17 -4.89
CA TRP A 103 7.15 4.04 -4.94
C TRP A 103 7.36 5.42 -4.29
N MET A 104 8.37 5.56 -3.42
CA MET A 104 8.75 6.83 -2.79
C MET A 104 9.68 7.69 -3.64
N ASP A 105 10.20 7.15 -4.75
CA ASP A 105 11.11 7.86 -5.64
C ASP A 105 10.38 8.96 -6.40
N THR A 106 10.95 10.15 -6.43
CA THR A 106 10.37 11.33 -7.10
C THR A 106 11.25 11.87 -8.23
N ARG A 107 12.27 11.08 -8.68
CA ARG A 107 13.14 11.47 -9.82
C ARG A 107 12.39 11.83 -11.07
N SER A 108 11.24 11.22 -11.29
CA SER A 108 10.34 11.44 -12.41
C SER A 108 9.93 12.90 -12.59
N GLU A 109 9.86 13.68 -11.52
CA GLU A 109 9.53 15.11 -11.59
C GLU A 109 10.51 15.90 -12.46
N ARG A 110 11.77 15.43 -12.52
CA ARG A 110 12.81 16.06 -13.35
C ARG A 110 12.61 15.82 -14.85
N SER A 111 11.92 14.73 -15.24
CA SER A 111 11.67 14.40 -16.67
C SER A 111 10.39 15.01 -17.23
N LYS A 112 9.48 15.53 -16.40
CA LYS A 112 8.23 16.16 -16.86
C LYS A 112 8.43 17.27 -17.92
N PRO A 113 9.43 18.20 -17.78
CA PRO A 113 9.69 19.20 -18.82
C PRO A 113 10.08 18.61 -20.17
N TYR A 114 10.79 17.48 -20.21
CA TYR A 114 11.12 16.77 -21.45
C TYR A 114 9.85 16.28 -22.13
N PHE A 115 8.96 15.61 -21.43
CA PHE A 115 7.74 15.05 -21.99
C PHE A 115 6.70 16.10 -22.38
N SER A 116 6.73 17.30 -21.78
CA SER A 116 5.79 18.38 -22.14
C SER A 116 5.86 18.80 -23.62
N THR A 117 7.00 18.54 -24.28
CA THR A 117 7.24 18.88 -25.69
C THR A 117 7.50 17.65 -26.59
N HIS A 118 7.42 16.44 -26.03
CA HIS A 118 7.75 15.23 -26.77
C HIS A 118 6.55 14.72 -27.60
N GLU A 119 6.62 14.82 -28.92
CA GLU A 119 5.48 14.52 -29.83
C GLU A 119 4.92 13.11 -29.65
N LYS A 120 5.78 12.08 -29.67
CA LYS A 120 5.34 10.68 -29.53
C LYS A 120 4.73 10.40 -28.17
N PHE A 121 5.24 11.02 -27.10
CA PHE A 121 4.63 10.90 -25.76
C PHE A 121 3.23 11.49 -25.77
N ASN A 122 3.04 12.70 -26.29
CA ASN A 122 1.74 13.36 -26.34
C ASN A 122 0.73 12.63 -27.25
N GLU A 123 1.22 11.91 -28.27
CA GLU A 123 0.37 11.04 -29.11
C GLU A 123 -0.11 9.80 -28.33
N LEU A 124 0.79 9.14 -27.58
CA LEU A 124 0.50 7.92 -26.84
C LEU A 124 -0.26 8.17 -25.54
N PHE A 125 0.03 9.29 -24.85
CA PHE A 125 -0.49 9.65 -23.53
C PHE A 125 -1.14 11.06 -23.55
N PRO A 126 -2.19 11.30 -24.35
CA PRO A 126 -2.79 12.62 -24.47
C PRO A 126 -3.37 13.08 -23.14
N ASP A 127 -2.95 14.27 -22.66
CA ASP A 127 -3.41 14.92 -21.42
C ASP A 127 -3.23 14.10 -20.13
N GLN A 128 -2.30 13.12 -20.14
CA GLN A 128 -2.14 12.20 -18.99
C GLN A 128 -0.94 12.53 -18.09
N MET A 129 -0.04 13.42 -18.48
CA MET A 129 1.19 13.70 -17.73
C MET A 129 0.93 14.08 -16.28
N ASP A 130 -0.03 14.98 -16.03
CA ASP A 130 -0.36 15.46 -14.68
C ASP A 130 -1.05 14.40 -13.81
N MET A 131 -1.48 13.30 -14.44
CA MET A 131 -2.13 12.16 -13.77
C MET A 131 -1.16 11.00 -13.50
N MET A 132 0.04 11.05 -14.07
CA MET A 132 1.06 10.04 -13.81
C MET A 132 1.66 10.24 -12.43
N PRO A 133 1.64 9.21 -11.57
CA PRO A 133 2.22 9.30 -10.24
C PRO A 133 3.77 9.43 -10.32
N PRO A 134 4.42 9.93 -9.27
CA PRO A 134 5.88 10.06 -9.25
C PRO A 134 6.65 8.77 -9.52
N TRP A 135 6.10 7.61 -9.17
CA TRP A 135 6.70 6.30 -9.43
C TRP A 135 6.40 5.72 -10.82
N ASN A 136 5.73 6.49 -11.71
CA ASN A 136 5.42 6.03 -13.06
C ASN A 136 6.69 5.65 -13.84
N PHE A 137 6.65 4.47 -14.50
CA PHE A 137 7.79 3.94 -15.24
C PHE A 137 8.29 4.90 -16.33
N VAL A 138 7.38 5.45 -17.14
CA VAL A 138 7.75 6.30 -18.29
C VAL A 138 8.58 7.49 -17.82
N LEU A 139 8.12 8.16 -16.77
CA LEU A 139 8.78 9.37 -16.26
C LEU A 139 10.10 9.03 -15.56
N SER A 140 10.11 8.03 -14.68
CA SER A 140 11.31 7.64 -13.94
C SER A 140 12.38 7.00 -14.84
N PHE A 141 11.97 6.16 -15.81
CA PHE A 141 12.89 5.53 -16.75
C PHE A 141 13.54 6.56 -17.68
N GLN A 142 12.79 7.57 -18.16
CA GLN A 142 13.37 8.67 -18.95
C GLN A 142 14.46 9.40 -18.16
N GLN A 143 14.20 9.74 -16.90
CA GLN A 143 15.21 10.39 -16.06
C GLN A 143 16.46 9.52 -15.89
N MET A 144 16.28 8.22 -15.68
CA MET A 144 17.41 7.28 -15.63
C MET A 144 18.19 7.21 -16.94
N CYS A 145 17.52 7.27 -18.09
CA CYS A 145 18.17 7.26 -19.40
C CYS A 145 18.98 8.53 -19.67
N GLU A 146 18.64 9.67 -19.09
CA GLU A 146 19.46 10.89 -19.17
C GLU A 146 20.77 10.72 -18.42
N GLU A 147 20.77 10.00 -17.31
CA GLU A 147 21.94 9.72 -16.49
C GLU A 147 22.74 8.49 -16.98
N ARG A 148 22.02 7.50 -17.53
CA ARG A 148 22.52 6.20 -18.00
C ARG A 148 21.95 5.86 -19.38
N PRO A 149 22.46 6.49 -20.46
CA PRO A 149 21.92 6.31 -21.83
C PRO A 149 21.92 4.86 -22.34
N GLU A 150 22.78 4.01 -21.78
CA GLU A 150 22.84 2.58 -22.12
C GLU A 150 21.56 1.82 -21.79
N LEU A 151 20.72 2.33 -20.88
CA LEU A 151 19.45 1.71 -20.51
C LEU A 151 18.48 1.61 -21.68
N LEU A 152 18.54 2.56 -22.63
CA LEU A 152 17.73 2.52 -23.86
C LEU A 152 18.06 1.33 -24.75
N GLU A 153 19.31 0.89 -24.78
CA GLU A 153 19.69 -0.31 -25.52
C GLU A 153 19.42 -1.59 -24.72
N ILE A 154 19.56 -1.52 -23.41
CA ILE A 154 19.26 -2.64 -22.51
C ILE A 154 17.79 -3.08 -22.66
N VAL A 155 16.82 -2.16 -22.64
CA VAL A 155 15.39 -2.53 -22.73
C VAL A 155 14.96 -3.07 -24.10
N LYS A 156 15.78 -2.89 -25.14
CA LYS A 156 15.56 -3.46 -26.49
C LYS A 156 16.11 -4.88 -26.62
N ASP A 157 17.01 -5.28 -25.72
CA ASP A 157 17.62 -6.61 -25.74
C ASP A 157 16.63 -7.66 -25.20
N SER A 158 16.49 -8.77 -25.94
CA SER A 158 15.66 -9.91 -25.54
C SER A 158 16.10 -10.63 -24.24
N ASP A 159 17.29 -10.31 -23.74
CA ASP A 159 17.81 -10.76 -22.46
C ASP A 159 17.26 -9.94 -21.28
N THR A 160 16.63 -8.81 -21.52
CA THR A 160 16.15 -7.94 -20.46
C THR A 160 14.73 -8.31 -20.02
N LEU A 161 14.54 -8.41 -18.70
CA LEU A 161 13.24 -8.55 -18.04
C LEU A 161 12.95 -7.31 -17.19
N TYR A 162 11.70 -6.93 -17.15
CA TYR A 162 11.12 -5.93 -16.27
C TYR A 162 10.22 -6.60 -15.24
N GLY A 163 10.21 -6.14 -14.02
CA GLY A 163 9.21 -6.59 -13.05
C GLY A 163 9.20 -5.78 -11.77
N THR A 164 8.14 -6.00 -11.03
CA THR A 164 7.95 -5.57 -9.66
C THR A 164 8.64 -6.52 -8.69
N ILE A 165 8.54 -6.25 -7.39
CA ILE A 165 9.24 -7.05 -6.38
C ILE A 165 8.76 -8.50 -6.36
N ASP A 166 7.44 -8.74 -6.44
CA ASP A 166 6.88 -10.09 -6.53
C ASP A 166 7.41 -10.86 -7.75
N THR A 167 7.43 -10.23 -8.92
CA THR A 167 7.99 -10.82 -10.14
C THR A 167 9.45 -11.23 -9.95
N TRP A 168 10.26 -10.36 -9.32
CA TRP A 168 11.67 -10.65 -9.02
C TRP A 168 11.82 -11.81 -8.03
N ILE A 169 11.07 -11.78 -6.92
CA ILE A 169 11.12 -12.83 -5.90
C ILE A 169 10.71 -14.17 -6.51
N ILE A 170 9.60 -14.23 -7.26
CA ILE A 170 9.16 -15.44 -7.97
C ILE A 170 10.23 -15.93 -8.94
N TYR A 171 10.75 -15.03 -9.77
CA TYR A 171 11.79 -15.35 -10.74
C TYR A 171 13.03 -15.97 -10.04
N LYS A 172 13.50 -15.37 -8.97
CA LYS A 172 14.69 -15.85 -8.23
C LYS A 172 14.41 -17.14 -7.47
N LEU A 173 13.28 -17.23 -6.78
CA LEU A 173 12.90 -18.42 -6.01
C LEU A 173 12.64 -19.64 -6.89
N THR A 174 12.24 -19.45 -8.13
CA THR A 174 12.03 -20.54 -9.10
C THR A 174 13.27 -20.86 -9.93
N GLY A 175 14.42 -20.23 -9.67
CA GLY A 175 15.62 -20.41 -10.48
C GLY A 175 15.45 -19.95 -11.94
N GLY A 176 14.65 -18.91 -12.18
CA GLY A 176 14.34 -18.33 -13.48
C GLY A 176 13.32 -19.12 -14.32
N ARG A 177 12.65 -20.11 -13.72
CA ARG A 177 11.65 -20.95 -14.41
C ARG A 177 10.29 -20.30 -14.54
N SER A 178 9.97 -19.31 -13.71
CA SER A 178 8.72 -18.55 -13.75
C SER A 178 8.99 -17.05 -13.86
N PHE A 179 8.28 -16.41 -14.76
CA PHE A 179 8.34 -14.96 -14.98
C PHE A 179 6.90 -14.43 -15.04
N THR A 180 6.33 -14.20 -13.89
CA THR A 180 4.89 -13.93 -13.68
C THR A 180 4.68 -12.83 -12.66
N ILE A 181 3.51 -12.19 -12.71
CA ILE A 181 3.05 -11.14 -11.82
C ILE A 181 1.57 -11.37 -11.49
N SER A 182 1.10 -10.96 -10.32
CA SER A 182 -0.33 -10.97 -10.01
C SER A 182 -1.09 -9.84 -10.68
N SER A 183 -2.39 -10.02 -10.90
CA SER A 183 -3.23 -8.99 -11.50
C SER A 183 -3.27 -7.71 -10.66
N SER A 184 -3.30 -7.81 -9.34
CA SER A 184 -3.24 -6.66 -8.43
C SER A 184 -1.90 -5.94 -8.47
N SER A 185 -0.76 -6.65 -8.50
CA SER A 185 0.57 -6.05 -8.62
C SER A 185 0.79 -5.40 -9.98
N ASP A 186 0.34 -6.02 -11.09
CA ASP A 186 0.40 -5.44 -12.43
C ASP A 186 -0.41 -4.13 -12.50
N HIS A 187 -1.63 -4.16 -11.95
CA HIS A 187 -2.54 -3.01 -11.98
C HIS A 187 -2.17 -1.87 -11.02
N THR A 188 -1.41 -2.15 -9.96
CA THR A 188 -0.84 -1.13 -9.07
C THR A 188 0.63 -0.84 -9.36
N GLY A 189 1.12 -1.40 -10.46
CA GLY A 189 2.50 -1.26 -10.92
C GLY A 189 2.79 0.08 -11.58
N PRO A 190 4.07 0.36 -11.86
CA PRO A 190 4.53 1.63 -12.39
C PRO A 190 4.04 1.99 -13.81
N PHE A 191 3.47 1.04 -14.52
CA PHE A 191 2.85 1.30 -15.83
C PHE A 191 1.39 1.78 -15.76
N TYR A 192 0.80 1.72 -14.57
CA TYR A 192 -0.59 2.11 -14.41
C TYR A 192 -0.77 3.62 -14.52
N VAL A 193 -1.73 4.04 -15.35
CA VAL A 193 -2.21 5.43 -15.43
C VAL A 193 -3.74 5.40 -15.52
N LEU A 194 -4.40 5.79 -14.43
CA LEU A 194 -5.85 6.00 -14.32
C LEU A 194 -6.73 5.01 -15.12
N GLY A 195 -6.57 3.72 -14.85
CA GLY A 195 -7.51 2.71 -15.32
C GLY A 195 -7.27 2.15 -16.71
N ASN A 196 -6.16 2.48 -17.34
CA ASN A 196 -5.84 1.97 -18.66
C ASN A 196 -4.70 0.95 -18.59
N MET A 197 -5.03 -0.33 -18.74
CA MET A 197 -4.05 -1.43 -18.76
C MET A 197 -3.19 -1.48 -20.04
N ASP A 198 -3.60 -0.78 -21.11
CA ASP A 198 -2.83 -0.71 -22.35
C ASP A 198 -1.59 0.21 -22.23
N GLU A 199 -1.46 0.95 -21.15
CA GLU A 199 -0.39 1.92 -20.91
C GLU A 199 1.00 1.26 -20.90
N LYS A 200 1.13 0.03 -20.41
CA LYS A 200 2.38 -0.74 -20.46
C LYS A 200 2.85 -1.00 -21.90
N TYR A 201 1.93 -1.27 -22.83
CA TYR A 201 2.27 -1.48 -24.24
C TYR A 201 2.64 -0.18 -24.94
N LYS A 202 1.98 0.92 -24.59
CA LYS A 202 2.35 2.27 -25.07
C LYS A 202 3.73 2.68 -24.55
N SER A 203 4.03 2.38 -23.28
CA SER A 203 5.35 2.61 -22.69
C SER A 203 6.43 1.79 -23.40
N ALA A 204 6.15 0.52 -23.67
CA ALA A 204 7.05 -0.33 -24.45
C ALA A 204 7.28 0.22 -25.87
N GLU A 205 6.23 0.70 -26.53
CA GLU A 205 6.34 1.35 -27.85
C GLU A 205 7.15 2.65 -27.80
N LEU A 206 6.97 3.49 -26.78
CA LEU A 206 7.67 4.76 -26.60
C LEU A 206 9.20 4.58 -26.58
N PHE A 207 9.67 3.59 -25.83
CA PHE A 207 11.09 3.30 -25.66
C PHE A 207 11.64 2.23 -26.61
N GLY A 208 10.78 1.62 -27.43
CA GLY A 208 11.16 0.51 -28.31
C GLY A 208 11.58 -0.74 -27.55
N MET A 209 10.91 -1.02 -26.42
CA MET A 209 11.20 -2.16 -25.55
C MET A 209 10.91 -3.49 -26.26
N HIS A 210 11.64 -4.54 -25.89
CA HIS A 210 11.38 -5.89 -26.41
C HIS A 210 10.00 -6.41 -25.95
N GLN A 211 9.27 -7.15 -26.78
CA GLN A 211 7.91 -7.59 -26.49
C GLN A 211 7.82 -8.52 -25.28
N ASP A 212 8.84 -9.36 -25.08
CA ASP A 212 8.86 -10.35 -23.98
C ASP A 212 9.47 -9.80 -22.69
N ILE A 213 9.64 -8.48 -22.60
CA ILE A 213 10.21 -7.82 -21.41
C ILE A 213 9.24 -7.84 -20.22
N LEU A 214 7.94 -7.94 -20.49
CA LEU A 214 6.89 -7.89 -19.47
C LEU A 214 6.52 -9.28 -18.97
N PRO A 215 6.22 -9.46 -17.66
CA PRO A 215 5.82 -10.73 -17.08
C PRO A 215 4.42 -11.16 -17.54
N GLN A 216 4.15 -12.47 -17.47
CA GLN A 216 2.81 -12.99 -17.63
C GLN A 216 1.95 -12.66 -16.39
N VAL A 217 0.79 -12.06 -16.61
CA VAL A 217 -0.18 -11.77 -15.55
C VAL A 217 -1.00 -13.02 -15.22
N LEU A 218 -1.11 -13.33 -13.92
CA LEU A 218 -1.89 -14.43 -13.38
C LEU A 218 -2.90 -13.93 -12.35
N ASP A 219 -3.90 -14.77 -12.04
CA ASP A 219 -4.82 -14.56 -10.92
C ASP A 219 -4.07 -14.65 -9.58
N GLU A 220 -4.58 -14.02 -8.51
CA GLU A 220 -3.92 -14.00 -7.19
C GLU A 220 -3.74 -15.39 -6.57
N ALA A 221 -4.68 -16.29 -6.82
CA ALA A 221 -4.60 -17.69 -6.40
C ALA A 221 -4.31 -18.59 -7.60
N ASP A 222 -3.07 -18.61 -8.08
CA ASP A 222 -2.66 -19.39 -9.26
C ASP A 222 -1.32 -20.13 -9.07
N ASP A 223 -0.85 -20.81 -10.10
CA ASP A 223 0.42 -21.54 -10.11
C ASP A 223 1.57 -20.64 -10.61
N TYR A 224 2.26 -20.02 -9.69
CA TYR A 224 3.42 -19.16 -9.96
C TYR A 224 4.74 -19.94 -10.11
N GLY A 225 4.69 -21.28 -10.07
CA GLY A 225 5.84 -22.16 -10.20
C GLY A 225 6.22 -22.85 -8.89
N ARG A 226 7.44 -23.34 -8.84
CA ARG A 226 7.96 -24.12 -7.71
C ARG A 226 9.28 -23.54 -7.22
N LEU A 227 9.41 -23.50 -5.88
CA LEU A 227 10.67 -23.17 -5.23
C LEU A 227 11.79 -24.03 -5.78
N ASP A 228 12.95 -23.42 -6.05
CA ASP A 228 14.15 -24.18 -6.40
C ASP A 228 14.60 -25.03 -5.19
N PRO A 229 14.73 -26.35 -5.34
CA PRO A 229 15.12 -27.24 -4.24
C PRO A 229 16.48 -26.90 -3.63
N ASP A 230 17.34 -26.21 -4.34
CA ASP A 230 18.65 -25.77 -3.82
C ASP A 230 18.51 -24.75 -2.66
N ILE A 231 17.33 -24.13 -2.48
CA ILE A 231 17.08 -23.13 -1.44
C ILE A 231 16.76 -23.78 -0.09
N LEU A 232 15.76 -24.69 -0.06
CA LEU A 232 15.26 -25.33 1.17
C LEU A 232 15.29 -26.87 1.11
N GLY A 233 15.78 -27.47 0.05
CA GLY A 233 15.81 -28.92 -0.14
C GLY A 233 14.52 -29.54 -0.69
N GLU A 234 13.49 -28.73 -0.98
CA GLU A 234 12.15 -29.18 -1.41
C GLU A 234 11.60 -28.28 -2.51
N GLU A 235 10.84 -28.88 -3.44
CA GLU A 235 10.04 -28.16 -4.43
C GLU A 235 8.67 -27.78 -3.81
N ILE A 236 8.59 -26.55 -3.28
CA ILE A 236 7.34 -26.03 -2.69
C ILE A 236 6.63 -25.17 -3.73
N PRO A 237 5.31 -25.38 -3.99
CA PRO A 237 4.57 -24.54 -4.93
C PRO A 237 4.40 -23.13 -4.39
N ILE A 238 4.46 -22.14 -5.30
CA ILE A 238 4.10 -20.75 -5.03
C ILE A 238 2.68 -20.56 -5.57
N PHE A 239 1.69 -20.41 -4.70
CA PHE A 239 0.26 -20.48 -5.06
C PHE A 239 -0.54 -19.23 -4.73
N GLY A 240 0.00 -18.30 -3.97
CA GLY A 240 -0.62 -17.01 -3.68
C GLY A 240 0.33 -15.86 -4.02
N ASN A 241 -0.17 -14.84 -4.72
CA ASN A 241 0.57 -13.60 -4.95
C ASN A 241 -0.42 -12.44 -5.04
N ILE A 242 -0.31 -11.46 -4.14
CA ILE A 242 -1.26 -10.35 -4.05
C ILE A 242 -0.55 -9.11 -3.49
N ALA A 243 -0.84 -7.93 -4.06
CA ALA A 243 -0.28 -6.66 -3.59
C ALA A 243 -0.72 -6.34 -2.15
N ASP A 244 0.11 -5.63 -1.38
CA ASP A 244 -0.03 -5.45 0.08
C ASP A 244 -1.39 -4.86 0.52
N GLN A 245 -1.83 -3.76 -0.09
CA GLN A 245 -3.09 -3.11 0.28
C GLN A 245 -4.30 -3.96 -0.11
N GLN A 246 -4.22 -4.66 -1.23
CA GLN A 246 -5.23 -5.60 -1.71
C GLN A 246 -5.30 -6.85 -0.83
N SER A 247 -4.15 -7.35 -0.43
CA SER A 247 -4.04 -8.46 0.52
C SER A 247 -4.72 -8.14 1.85
N SER A 248 -4.44 -6.95 2.39
CA SER A 248 -5.09 -6.47 3.61
C SER A 248 -6.60 -6.27 3.43
N LEU A 249 -7.06 -5.75 2.28
CA LEU A 249 -8.48 -5.61 1.97
C LEU A 249 -9.19 -6.96 2.00
N PHE A 250 -8.59 -7.97 1.35
CA PHE A 250 -9.13 -9.33 1.29
C PHE A 250 -9.24 -9.97 2.66
N SER A 251 -8.13 -10.02 3.40
CA SER A 251 -8.05 -10.71 4.70
C SER A 251 -8.86 -10.05 5.81
N GLN A 252 -9.22 -8.78 5.67
CA GLN A 252 -10.16 -8.12 6.57
C GLN A 252 -11.63 -8.41 6.24
N GLY A 253 -11.89 -9.31 5.29
CA GLY A 253 -13.23 -9.75 4.91
C GLY A 253 -13.99 -8.74 4.07
N CYS A 254 -13.30 -7.79 3.43
CA CYS A 254 -13.90 -6.81 2.53
C CYS A 254 -14.19 -7.42 1.15
N ILE A 255 -14.88 -8.58 1.13
CA ILE A 255 -15.14 -9.34 -0.08
C ILE A 255 -16.45 -8.96 -0.80
N ASN A 256 -17.33 -8.17 -0.17
CA ASN A 256 -18.54 -7.69 -0.80
C ASN A 256 -18.39 -6.25 -1.26
N THR A 257 -19.14 -5.89 -2.31
CA THR A 257 -19.20 -4.50 -2.78
C THR A 257 -19.71 -3.57 -1.67
N GLY A 258 -18.96 -2.50 -1.41
CA GLY A 258 -19.23 -1.55 -0.32
C GLY A 258 -18.46 -1.83 0.98
N ASP A 259 -17.82 -3.01 1.12
CA ASP A 259 -16.93 -3.26 2.24
C ASP A 259 -15.67 -2.37 2.13
N ALA A 260 -15.26 -1.77 3.25
CA ALA A 260 -14.16 -0.84 3.29
C ALA A 260 -13.16 -1.16 4.41
N LYS A 261 -11.88 -0.96 4.11
CA LYS A 261 -10.81 -1.00 5.12
C LYS A 261 -10.03 0.31 5.15
N CYS A 262 -9.40 0.61 6.29
CA CYS A 262 -8.47 1.71 6.46
C CYS A 262 -7.23 1.23 7.19
N THR A 263 -6.08 1.19 6.53
CA THR A 263 -4.80 0.89 7.16
C THR A 263 -4.14 2.19 7.61
N CYS A 264 -4.02 2.41 8.92
CA CYS A 264 -3.50 3.62 9.53
C CYS A 264 -2.07 3.41 10.07
N GLY A 265 -1.10 3.59 9.18
CA GLY A 265 0.34 3.63 9.48
C GLY A 265 0.88 5.05 9.51
N THR A 266 1.98 5.31 8.80
CA THR A 266 2.55 6.65 8.58
C THR A 266 1.53 7.60 7.95
N GLY A 267 0.86 7.16 6.89
CA GLY A 267 -0.38 7.69 6.34
C GLY A 267 -1.54 6.76 6.62
N ALA A 268 -2.73 7.10 6.14
CA ALA A 268 -3.91 6.25 6.13
C ALA A 268 -4.34 5.96 4.69
N PHE A 269 -4.48 4.66 4.37
CA PHE A 269 -4.92 4.17 3.08
C PHE A 269 -6.29 3.53 3.22
N VAL A 270 -7.28 4.14 2.57
CA VAL A 270 -8.65 3.67 2.53
C VAL A 270 -8.87 2.90 1.24
N ASN A 271 -9.26 1.64 1.33
CA ASN A 271 -9.64 0.84 0.18
C ASN A 271 -11.10 0.38 0.33
N VAL A 272 -11.85 0.45 -0.75
CA VAL A 272 -13.26 0.03 -0.80
C VAL A 272 -13.45 -0.92 -1.96
N ASN A 273 -14.02 -2.08 -1.69
CA ASN A 273 -14.43 -3.03 -2.73
C ASN A 273 -15.60 -2.44 -3.54
N ILE A 274 -15.42 -2.30 -4.84
CA ILE A 274 -16.44 -1.75 -5.76
C ILE A 274 -17.01 -2.79 -6.74
N GLY A 275 -16.70 -4.06 -6.52
CA GLY A 275 -17.14 -5.16 -7.37
C GLY A 275 -16.53 -5.08 -8.77
N ASP A 276 -17.36 -5.25 -9.78
CA ASP A 276 -16.97 -5.20 -11.21
C ASP A 276 -16.88 -3.76 -11.78
N LYS A 277 -17.22 -2.75 -10.97
CA LYS A 277 -17.18 -1.35 -11.41
C LYS A 277 -15.74 -0.86 -11.50
N PHE A 278 -15.51 0.08 -12.40
CA PHE A 278 -14.26 0.78 -12.54
C PHE A 278 -14.51 2.29 -12.61
N LEU A 279 -13.83 3.07 -11.78
CA LEU A 279 -13.98 4.51 -11.72
C LEU A 279 -12.63 5.20 -11.82
N THR A 280 -12.58 6.26 -12.59
CA THR A 280 -11.45 7.20 -12.63
C THR A 280 -11.92 8.58 -12.22
N ASN A 281 -11.33 9.11 -11.16
CA ASN A 281 -11.65 10.42 -10.62
C ASN A 281 -10.37 11.01 -10.00
N HIS A 282 -10.26 12.34 -9.93
CA HIS A 282 -9.09 13.03 -9.36
C HIS A 282 -8.93 12.83 -7.85
N SER A 283 -9.97 12.38 -7.15
CA SER A 283 -9.93 12.23 -5.68
C SER A 283 -9.65 10.80 -5.22
N VAL A 284 -9.84 9.80 -6.10
CA VAL A 284 -9.68 8.39 -5.79
C VAL A 284 -9.23 7.63 -7.03
N THR A 285 -8.49 6.56 -6.84
CA THR A 285 -7.97 5.73 -7.92
C THR A 285 -8.54 4.32 -7.82
N SER A 286 -9.02 3.77 -8.96
CA SER A 286 -9.47 2.38 -9.01
C SER A 286 -8.34 1.45 -9.39
N TYR A 287 -8.28 0.30 -8.73
CA TYR A 287 -7.34 -0.78 -8.98
C TYR A 287 -8.06 -2.12 -9.03
N ILE A 288 -7.46 -3.12 -9.66
CA ILE A 288 -7.84 -4.51 -9.40
C ILE A 288 -7.49 -4.83 -7.94
N ALA A 289 -8.47 -5.30 -7.18
CA ALA A 289 -8.28 -5.79 -5.82
C ALA A 289 -7.72 -7.21 -5.85
N TRP A 290 -8.37 -8.09 -6.58
CA TRP A 290 -7.92 -9.46 -6.89
C TRP A 290 -8.68 -10.00 -8.09
N THR A 291 -8.13 -11.04 -8.70
CA THR A 291 -8.80 -11.86 -9.72
C THR A 291 -8.77 -13.32 -9.25
N LEU A 292 -9.92 -13.97 -9.26
CA LEU A 292 -10.08 -15.39 -8.93
C LEU A 292 -10.89 -16.05 -10.03
N ASP A 293 -10.40 -17.19 -10.56
CA ASP A 293 -11.04 -17.92 -11.66
C ASP A 293 -11.39 -17.00 -12.87
N GLY A 294 -10.51 -16.03 -13.16
CA GLY A 294 -10.65 -15.04 -14.23
C GLY A 294 -11.73 -13.96 -13.98
N GLN A 295 -12.26 -13.87 -12.75
CA GLN A 295 -13.22 -12.83 -12.35
C GLN A 295 -12.50 -11.79 -11.49
N SER A 296 -12.41 -10.55 -11.98
CA SER A 296 -11.78 -9.47 -11.26
C SER A 296 -12.76 -8.73 -10.36
N VAL A 297 -12.34 -8.48 -9.14
CA VAL A 297 -12.94 -7.53 -8.20
C VAL A 297 -12.06 -6.28 -8.19
N ASN A 298 -12.68 -5.12 -8.30
CA ASN A 298 -11.99 -3.84 -8.26
C ASN A 298 -12.15 -3.18 -6.89
N CYS A 299 -11.18 -2.35 -6.53
CA CYS A 299 -11.26 -1.47 -5.36
C CYS A 299 -10.96 -0.03 -5.75
N ILE A 300 -11.45 0.89 -4.94
CA ILE A 300 -11.03 2.30 -4.95
C ILE A 300 -10.06 2.50 -3.80
N GLU A 301 -9.00 3.27 -4.05
CA GLU A 301 -8.09 3.74 -3.02
C GLU A 301 -8.18 5.26 -2.88
N GLY A 302 -8.28 5.69 -1.62
CA GLY A 302 -8.13 7.08 -1.22
C GLY A 302 -7.09 7.19 -0.10
N VAL A 303 -6.35 8.29 -0.08
CA VAL A 303 -5.23 8.49 0.84
C VAL A 303 -5.48 9.68 1.76
N ALA A 304 -5.06 9.54 3.03
CA ALA A 304 -4.82 10.64 3.95
C ALA A 304 -3.33 10.58 4.37
N GLY A 305 -2.47 11.35 3.70
CA GLY A 305 -1.02 11.16 3.66
C GLY A 305 -0.30 11.34 5.00
N ASN A 306 -0.90 12.05 5.97
CA ASN A 306 -0.31 12.36 7.25
C ASN A 306 -1.16 11.85 8.42
N ALA A 307 -1.00 10.59 8.83
CA ALA A 307 -1.68 10.03 10.00
C ALA A 307 -0.68 9.80 11.16
N GLY A 308 0.01 8.66 11.19
CA GLY A 308 1.03 8.38 12.19
C GLY A 308 2.18 9.38 12.19
N THR A 309 2.53 9.95 11.03
CA THR A 309 3.51 11.05 10.92
C THR A 309 3.18 12.20 11.86
N CYS A 310 1.90 12.57 12.02
CA CYS A 310 1.49 13.63 12.93
C CYS A 310 1.74 13.28 14.40
N LEU A 311 1.53 12.03 14.77
CA LEU A 311 1.78 11.55 16.14
C LEU A 311 3.27 11.43 16.44
N GLU A 312 4.07 10.93 15.48
CA GLU A 312 5.52 10.89 15.60
C GLU A 312 6.11 12.29 15.71
N TRP A 313 5.62 13.25 14.93
CA TRP A 313 6.01 14.63 15.02
C TRP A 313 5.62 15.25 16.38
N ALA A 314 4.41 14.98 16.87
CA ALA A 314 3.92 15.46 18.16
C ALA A 314 4.80 14.96 19.32
N LYS A 315 5.32 13.72 19.22
CA LYS A 315 6.25 13.13 20.18
C LYS A 315 7.67 13.65 20.01
N GLY A 316 8.24 13.45 18.82
CA GLY A 316 9.68 13.58 18.61
C GLY A 316 10.16 15.00 18.41
N GLN A 317 9.37 15.87 17.76
CA GLN A 317 9.80 17.21 17.38
C GLN A 317 9.29 18.29 18.33
N ILE A 318 8.04 18.21 18.79
CA ILE A 318 7.46 19.26 19.64
C ILE A 318 7.18 18.80 21.08
N GLY A 319 7.39 17.51 21.39
CA GLY A 319 7.37 17.02 22.77
C GLY A 319 6.02 17.14 23.49
N LEU A 320 4.90 16.98 22.77
CA LEU A 320 3.57 17.01 23.39
C LEU A 320 3.30 15.76 24.25
N ILE A 321 3.94 14.65 23.90
CA ILE A 321 3.86 13.36 24.62
C ILE A 321 5.27 12.76 24.75
N GLU A 322 5.49 11.99 25.81
CA GLU A 322 6.73 11.23 26.03
C GLU A 322 6.67 9.85 25.32
N ASP A 323 5.51 9.21 25.38
CA ASP A 323 5.24 7.95 24.70
C ASP A 323 3.77 7.88 24.24
N PHE A 324 3.48 6.96 23.30
CA PHE A 324 2.13 6.81 22.75
C PHE A 324 1.12 6.21 23.72
N SER A 325 1.56 5.56 24.80
CA SER A 325 0.64 4.97 25.79
C SER A 325 -0.11 6.04 26.60
N SER A 326 0.50 7.22 26.78
CA SER A 326 -0.10 8.35 27.49
C SER A 326 -0.93 9.29 26.63
N MET A 327 -0.85 9.12 25.30
CA MET A 327 -1.42 10.05 24.32
C MET A 327 -2.92 10.28 24.52
N GLU A 328 -3.69 9.20 24.64
CA GLU A 328 -5.15 9.26 24.75
C GLU A 328 -5.59 9.90 26.08
N ASP A 329 -4.95 9.55 27.18
CA ASP A 329 -5.25 10.11 28.50
C ASP A 329 -4.98 11.62 28.53
N ILE A 330 -3.87 12.07 27.92
CA ILE A 330 -3.55 13.50 27.81
C ILE A 330 -4.60 14.23 26.97
N ALA A 331 -4.94 13.72 25.80
CA ALA A 331 -5.93 14.33 24.92
C ALA A 331 -7.34 14.37 25.53
N GLN A 332 -7.71 13.36 26.33
CA GLN A 332 -9.00 13.28 27.01
C GLN A 332 -9.04 14.03 28.36
N SER A 333 -7.91 14.53 28.86
CA SER A 333 -7.87 15.36 30.07
C SER A 333 -8.56 16.72 29.91
N VAL A 334 -8.86 17.13 28.69
CA VAL A 334 -9.69 18.29 28.32
C VAL A 334 -11.00 17.85 27.68
N SER A 335 -12.08 18.61 27.91
CA SER A 335 -13.42 18.27 27.43
C SER A 335 -13.57 18.31 25.90
N ASP A 336 -12.83 19.22 25.28
CA ASP A 336 -12.88 19.53 23.85
C ASP A 336 -11.54 20.11 23.38
N ASN A 337 -11.45 20.52 22.12
CA ASN A 337 -10.24 21.14 21.56
C ASN A 337 -10.15 22.66 21.79
N ASP A 338 -11.04 23.27 22.56
CA ASP A 338 -11.17 24.73 22.81
C ASP A 338 -11.16 25.56 21.50
N GLY A 339 -11.73 25.02 20.40
CA GLY A 339 -11.74 25.65 19.08
C GLY A 339 -10.40 25.59 18.32
N VAL A 340 -9.47 24.75 18.75
CA VAL A 340 -8.18 24.55 18.09
C VAL A 340 -8.32 23.44 17.03
N TYR A 341 -7.92 23.75 15.80
CA TYR A 341 -7.90 22.81 14.68
C TYR A 341 -6.49 22.67 14.12
N PHE A 342 -6.08 21.45 13.83
CA PHE A 342 -4.81 21.15 13.18
C PHE A 342 -5.04 20.79 11.71
N VAL A 343 -4.27 21.41 10.80
CA VAL A 343 -4.20 21.02 9.37
C VAL A 343 -2.99 20.12 9.19
N PRO A 344 -3.17 18.82 8.88
CA PRO A 344 -2.10 17.82 8.91
C PRO A 344 -1.26 17.80 7.62
N ALA A 345 -0.68 18.94 7.22
CA ALA A 345 0.12 19.08 6.01
C ALA A 345 1.64 19.08 6.31
N LEU A 346 2.12 18.13 7.14
CA LEU A 346 3.53 18.09 7.56
C LEU A 346 4.47 17.71 6.41
N ALA A 347 4.01 16.87 5.49
CA ALA A 347 4.70 16.47 4.26
C ALA A 347 3.93 16.91 3.00
N GLY A 348 3.25 18.06 3.08
CA GLY A 348 2.25 18.47 2.10
C GLY A 348 0.85 18.01 2.50
N MET A 349 -0.17 18.56 1.83
CA MET A 349 -1.56 18.11 2.01
C MET A 349 -1.90 17.11 0.92
N GLU A 350 -2.14 15.88 1.34
CA GLU A 350 -2.63 14.79 0.52
C GLU A 350 -3.79 14.14 1.28
N CYS A 351 -5.00 14.47 0.88
CA CYS A 351 -6.21 13.97 1.53
C CYS A 351 -7.38 14.08 0.55
N ALA A 352 -7.70 12.99 -0.12
CA ALA A 352 -8.78 12.91 -1.10
C ALA A 352 -8.74 14.08 -2.11
N ASN A 353 -9.70 15.02 -2.04
CA ASN A 353 -9.79 16.17 -2.93
C ASN A 353 -8.77 17.30 -2.65
N TYR A 354 -7.97 17.18 -1.60
CA TYR A 354 -6.92 18.13 -1.26
C TYR A 354 -5.54 17.55 -1.62
N LEU A 355 -5.07 17.85 -2.83
CA LEU A 355 -3.71 17.50 -3.26
C LEU A 355 -2.91 18.80 -3.44
N VAL A 356 -2.16 19.20 -2.40
CA VAL A 356 -1.31 20.40 -2.38
C VAL A 356 0.03 20.07 -1.72
N PRO A 357 1.00 19.53 -2.50
CA PRO A 357 2.28 19.09 -1.97
C PRO A 357 3.10 20.18 -1.27
N SER A 358 2.91 21.44 -1.66
CA SER A 358 3.59 22.60 -1.06
C SER A 358 2.99 23.08 0.26
N ALA A 359 1.76 22.64 0.61
CA ALA A 359 1.09 23.08 1.84
C ALA A 359 1.88 22.70 3.09
N LYS A 360 1.71 23.48 4.15
CA LYS A 360 2.39 23.28 5.44
C LYS A 360 1.38 23.12 6.56
N GLY A 361 1.72 22.23 7.51
CA GLY A 361 0.92 21.99 8.71
C GLY A 361 0.74 23.28 9.53
N SER A 362 -0.45 23.44 10.13
CA SER A 362 -0.76 24.64 10.92
C SER A 362 -1.80 24.36 11.99
N PHE A 363 -1.72 25.12 13.10
CA PHE A 363 -2.79 25.21 14.09
C PHE A 363 -3.62 26.46 13.86
N GLN A 364 -4.94 26.33 13.96
CA GLN A 364 -5.91 27.42 13.86
C GLN A 364 -6.69 27.53 15.16
N GLY A 365 -7.19 28.72 15.49
CA GLY A 365 -8.02 28.93 16.67
C GLY A 365 -7.28 29.06 18.01
N LEU A 366 -5.97 29.28 18.00
CA LEU A 366 -5.16 29.44 19.22
C LEU A 366 -5.59 30.69 20.02
N THR A 367 -5.68 30.54 21.33
CA THR A 367 -5.97 31.62 22.29
C THR A 367 -5.00 31.57 23.46
N VAL A 368 -5.04 32.56 24.35
CA VAL A 368 -4.24 32.56 25.60
C VAL A 368 -4.64 31.42 26.57
N ARG A 369 -5.76 30.77 26.35
CA ARG A 369 -6.24 29.62 27.15
C ARG A 369 -5.81 28.27 26.59
N THR A 370 -5.31 28.26 25.35
CA THR A 370 -4.89 27.02 24.68
C THR A 370 -3.78 26.35 25.47
N LYS A 371 -3.97 25.06 25.77
CA LYS A 371 -3.01 24.19 26.47
C LYS A 371 -2.45 23.16 25.51
N LYS A 372 -1.33 22.51 25.90
CA LYS A 372 -0.73 21.42 25.11
C LYS A 372 -1.70 20.26 24.87
N GLU A 373 -2.61 20.01 25.82
CA GLU A 373 -3.63 18.96 25.73
C GLU A 373 -4.64 19.26 24.57
N HIS A 374 -5.00 20.53 24.37
CA HIS A 374 -5.84 20.95 23.24
C HIS A 374 -5.10 20.77 21.90
N LEU A 375 -3.78 21.05 21.85
CA LEU A 375 -2.97 20.83 20.65
C LEU A 375 -2.91 19.33 20.30
N LEU A 376 -2.61 18.48 21.27
CA LEU A 376 -2.56 17.03 21.06
C LEU A 376 -3.92 16.49 20.59
N ARG A 377 -5.00 16.91 21.27
CA ARG A 377 -6.36 16.52 20.92
C ARG A 377 -6.70 16.92 19.48
N SER A 378 -6.39 18.16 19.08
CA SER A 378 -6.65 18.65 17.72
C SER A 378 -5.85 17.89 16.66
N ILE A 379 -4.63 17.40 16.97
CA ILE A 379 -3.85 16.53 16.08
C ILE A 379 -4.57 15.19 15.89
N MET A 380 -5.01 14.54 16.98
CA MET A 380 -5.70 13.26 16.92
C MET A 380 -7.05 13.37 16.19
N GLU A 381 -7.80 14.43 16.44
CA GLU A 381 -9.07 14.72 15.73
C GLU A 381 -8.82 14.98 14.25
N ALA A 382 -7.76 15.71 13.88
CA ALA A 382 -7.41 15.97 12.48
C ALA A 382 -7.09 14.69 11.69
N ILE A 383 -6.49 13.68 12.34
CA ILE A 383 -6.26 12.38 11.70
C ILE A 383 -7.61 11.71 11.37
N ALA A 384 -8.54 11.67 12.34
CA ALA A 384 -9.87 11.12 12.09
C ALA A 384 -10.63 11.90 11.00
N PHE A 385 -10.51 13.23 10.99
CA PHE A 385 -11.13 14.08 9.98
C PHE A 385 -10.53 13.88 8.58
N ALA A 386 -9.21 13.71 8.48
CA ALA A 386 -8.56 13.45 7.20
C ALA A 386 -9.03 12.10 6.61
N ILE A 387 -9.14 11.06 7.44
CA ILE A 387 -9.70 9.77 7.01
C ILE A 387 -11.17 9.92 6.64
N ALA A 388 -11.97 10.61 7.46
CA ALA A 388 -13.39 10.85 7.20
C ALA A 388 -13.61 11.61 5.89
N ASN A 389 -12.72 12.54 5.52
CA ASN A 389 -12.81 13.26 4.25
C ASN A 389 -12.66 12.33 3.03
N VAL A 390 -11.88 11.24 3.12
CA VAL A 390 -11.84 10.24 2.06
C VAL A 390 -13.21 9.59 1.89
N PHE A 391 -13.87 9.18 2.99
CA PHE A 391 -15.22 8.60 2.96
C PHE A 391 -16.28 9.57 2.46
N ASP A 392 -16.19 10.86 2.84
CA ASP A 392 -17.08 11.94 2.36
C ASP A 392 -17.02 12.05 0.82
N GLN A 393 -15.82 11.94 0.22
CA GLN A 393 -15.68 11.94 -1.24
C GLN A 393 -16.22 10.67 -1.89
N LEU A 394 -16.10 9.51 -1.25
CA LEU A 394 -16.67 8.26 -1.73
C LEU A 394 -18.21 8.29 -1.72
N GLU A 395 -18.83 8.87 -0.70
CA GLU A 395 -20.28 9.10 -0.63
C GLU A 395 -20.74 10.05 -1.76
N ILE A 396 -20.00 11.14 -2.02
CA ILE A 396 -20.30 12.09 -3.11
C ILE A 396 -20.31 11.42 -4.48
N ILE A 397 -19.43 10.44 -4.72
CA ILE A 397 -19.38 9.69 -5.98
C ILE A 397 -20.33 8.47 -6.02
N GLY A 398 -21.13 8.29 -4.97
CA GLY A 398 -22.26 7.37 -4.96
C GLY A 398 -21.97 5.96 -4.47
N PHE A 399 -20.95 5.79 -3.60
CA PHE A 399 -20.71 4.53 -2.91
C PHE A 399 -21.42 4.52 -1.56
N ASP A 400 -22.19 3.48 -1.33
CA ASP A 400 -22.83 3.20 -0.06
C ASP A 400 -21.94 2.27 0.76
N ILE A 401 -21.38 2.81 1.84
CA ILE A 401 -20.45 2.11 2.73
C ILE A 401 -21.14 1.94 4.07
N GLU A 402 -21.19 0.74 4.61
CA GLU A 402 -21.87 0.47 5.88
C GLU A 402 -20.91 0.45 7.07
N LYS A 403 -19.69 -0.02 6.85
CA LYS A 403 -18.68 -0.25 7.90
C LYS A 403 -17.27 -0.07 7.38
N ILE A 404 -16.36 0.22 8.30
CA ILE A 404 -14.94 0.41 8.04
C ILE A 404 -14.17 -0.56 8.92
N TYR A 405 -13.40 -1.46 8.33
CA TYR A 405 -12.38 -2.20 9.06
C TYR A 405 -11.12 -1.35 9.17
N ILE A 406 -10.56 -1.22 10.38
CA ILE A 406 -9.40 -0.37 10.64
C ILE A 406 -8.27 -1.15 11.30
N ASP A 407 -7.05 -0.99 10.80
CA ASP A 407 -5.83 -1.56 11.36
C ASP A 407 -4.67 -0.56 11.38
N GLY A 408 -3.47 -1.04 11.75
CA GLY A 408 -2.27 -0.23 11.85
C GLY A 408 -2.08 0.46 13.21
N GLY A 409 -0.92 1.10 13.40
CA GLY A 409 -0.52 1.64 14.71
C GLY A 409 -1.46 2.71 15.28
N VAL A 410 -2.00 3.57 14.42
CA VAL A 410 -2.91 4.68 14.78
C VAL A 410 -4.26 4.17 15.26
N SER A 411 -4.75 3.04 14.72
CA SER A 411 -6.03 2.43 15.08
C SER A 411 -6.11 1.98 16.56
N LYS A 412 -4.96 1.88 17.25
CA LYS A 412 -4.91 1.57 18.69
C LYS A 412 -5.59 2.65 19.55
N SER A 413 -5.73 3.89 19.03
CA SER A 413 -6.45 4.94 19.74
C SER A 413 -7.96 4.77 19.60
N ASN A 414 -8.63 4.54 20.74
CA ASN A 414 -10.08 4.50 20.80
C ASN A 414 -10.71 5.86 20.43
N MET A 415 -10.05 6.95 20.80
CA MET A 415 -10.52 8.30 20.51
C MET A 415 -10.57 8.57 19.00
N ILE A 416 -9.52 8.19 18.26
CA ILE A 416 -9.47 8.36 16.81
C ILE A 416 -10.55 7.50 16.14
N CYS A 417 -10.66 6.21 16.52
CA CYS A 417 -11.67 5.31 15.97
C CYS A 417 -13.11 5.77 16.25
N GLN A 418 -13.40 6.24 17.48
CA GLN A 418 -14.72 6.75 17.85
C GLN A 418 -15.05 8.05 17.11
N LYS A 419 -14.08 8.99 17.00
CA LYS A 419 -14.25 10.23 16.25
C LYS A 419 -14.55 9.93 14.77
N LEU A 420 -13.81 8.99 14.16
CA LEU A 420 -14.05 8.54 12.79
C LEU A 420 -15.47 7.99 12.62
N SER A 421 -15.92 7.12 13.53
CA SER A 421 -17.28 6.56 13.52
C SER A 421 -18.35 7.67 13.63
N ASN A 422 -18.17 8.62 14.54
CA ASN A 422 -19.10 9.72 14.72
C ASN A 422 -19.21 10.62 13.48
N VAL A 423 -18.07 10.97 12.88
CA VAL A 423 -18.03 11.88 11.72
C VAL A 423 -18.62 11.21 10.49
N THR A 424 -18.21 10.00 10.17
CA THR A 424 -18.71 9.27 8.99
C THR A 424 -20.12 8.75 9.18
N GLY A 425 -20.52 8.46 10.43
CA GLY A 425 -21.79 7.79 10.73
C GLY A 425 -21.73 6.29 10.50
N LEU A 426 -20.54 5.73 10.18
CA LEU A 426 -20.32 4.33 9.91
C LEU A 426 -19.85 3.58 11.17
N THR A 427 -20.09 2.27 11.21
CA THR A 427 -19.46 1.41 12.21
C THR A 427 -17.98 1.23 11.86
N VAL A 428 -17.09 1.55 12.81
CA VAL A 428 -15.66 1.33 12.67
C VAL A 428 -15.28 0.08 13.47
N ILE A 429 -14.72 -0.92 12.81
CA ILE A 429 -14.37 -2.22 13.38
C ILE A 429 -12.85 -2.33 13.42
N ARG A 430 -12.27 -2.32 14.62
CA ARG A 430 -10.83 -2.52 14.76
C ARG A 430 -10.49 -3.99 14.62
N SER A 431 -9.64 -4.31 13.63
CA SER A 431 -9.13 -5.66 13.45
C SER A 431 -8.24 -6.06 14.64
N LYS A 432 -8.40 -7.29 15.11
CA LYS A 432 -7.49 -7.91 16.08
C LYS A 432 -6.21 -8.37 15.41
N ASN A 433 -6.29 -8.77 14.15
CA ASN A 433 -5.14 -9.18 13.37
C ASN A 433 -4.36 -7.95 12.87
N THR A 434 -3.11 -7.83 13.31
CA THR A 434 -2.19 -6.77 12.88
C THR A 434 -1.35 -7.17 11.65
N GLU A 435 -1.47 -8.43 11.21
CA GLU A 435 -0.71 -9.03 10.12
C GLU A 435 -1.63 -9.35 8.91
N SER A 436 -2.59 -8.46 8.66
CA SER A 436 -3.61 -8.62 7.61
C SER A 436 -2.99 -8.80 6.21
N THR A 437 -1.90 -8.12 5.93
CA THR A 437 -1.17 -8.21 4.66
C THR A 437 -0.63 -9.62 4.41
N ALA A 438 0.07 -10.20 5.39
CA ALA A 438 0.58 -11.58 5.27
C ALA A 438 -0.56 -12.61 5.24
N LEU A 439 -1.64 -12.37 6.00
CA LEU A 439 -2.78 -13.28 6.03
C LEU A 439 -3.45 -13.41 4.66
N GLY A 440 -3.71 -12.31 3.95
CA GLY A 440 -4.35 -12.39 2.63
C GLY A 440 -3.55 -13.20 1.60
N ALA A 441 -2.22 -13.08 1.62
CA ALA A 441 -1.37 -13.94 0.77
C ALA A 441 -1.43 -15.41 1.17
N ALA A 442 -1.57 -15.72 2.49
CA ALA A 442 -1.79 -17.09 2.95
C ALA A 442 -3.15 -17.62 2.48
N GLU A 443 -4.19 -16.79 2.53
CA GLU A 443 -5.55 -17.13 2.08
C GLU A 443 -5.59 -17.39 0.57
N MET A 444 -4.90 -16.59 -0.26
CA MET A 444 -4.77 -16.87 -1.70
C MET A 444 -4.10 -18.21 -1.96
N ALA A 445 -3.01 -18.51 -1.25
CA ALA A 445 -2.37 -19.82 -1.36
C ALA A 445 -3.27 -20.96 -0.87
N ALA A 446 -4.08 -20.74 0.19
CA ALA A 446 -5.04 -21.71 0.71
C ALA A 446 -6.20 -21.96 -0.26
N ILE A 447 -6.68 -20.94 -0.97
CA ILE A 447 -7.70 -21.06 -2.02
C ILE A 447 -7.15 -21.95 -3.14
N LYS A 448 -5.95 -21.70 -3.65
CA LYS A 448 -5.34 -22.52 -4.70
C LYS A 448 -5.09 -23.97 -4.25
N LEU A 449 -4.78 -24.18 -2.97
CA LEU A 449 -4.64 -25.52 -2.37
C LEU A 449 -6.01 -26.23 -2.20
N GLY A 450 -7.14 -25.52 -2.32
CA GLY A 450 -8.48 -26.05 -2.02
C GLY A 450 -8.72 -26.23 -0.52
N TRP A 451 -7.99 -25.54 0.35
CA TRP A 451 -8.20 -25.57 1.78
C TRP A 451 -9.33 -24.67 2.24
N MET A 452 -9.63 -23.63 1.48
CA MET A 452 -10.71 -22.68 1.69
C MET A 452 -11.23 -22.13 0.37
N LYS A 453 -12.38 -21.47 0.41
CA LYS A 453 -12.95 -20.67 -0.67
C LYS A 453 -12.91 -19.19 -0.28
N GLU A 454 -13.21 -18.32 -1.25
CA GLU A 454 -13.26 -16.88 -1.04
C GLU A 454 -14.19 -16.48 0.14
N GLU A 455 -15.40 -17.04 0.17
CA GLU A 455 -16.37 -16.75 1.22
C GLU A 455 -15.94 -17.19 2.63
N ASP A 456 -15.02 -18.15 2.73
CA ASP A 456 -14.53 -18.66 4.02
C ASP A 456 -13.66 -17.64 4.75
N VAL A 457 -13.13 -16.60 4.05
CA VAL A 457 -12.35 -15.48 4.65
C VAL A 457 -13.12 -14.87 5.82
N LEU A 458 -14.44 -14.72 5.70
CA LEU A 458 -15.30 -14.16 6.75
C LEU A 458 -15.21 -14.91 8.09
N ASN A 459 -14.84 -16.20 8.07
CA ASN A 459 -14.67 -17.03 9.28
C ASN A 459 -13.39 -16.71 10.05
N TYR A 460 -12.43 -16.00 9.43
CA TYR A 460 -11.13 -15.66 10.01
C TYR A 460 -11.01 -14.18 10.41
N VAL A 461 -12.03 -13.37 10.11
CA VAL A 461 -12.08 -11.95 10.52
C VAL A 461 -12.32 -11.88 12.02
N GLU A 462 -11.31 -11.49 12.77
CA GLU A 462 -11.43 -11.25 14.20
C GLU A 462 -11.42 -9.74 14.51
N SER A 463 -12.43 -9.27 15.22
CA SER A 463 -12.48 -7.90 15.72
C SER A 463 -11.99 -7.81 17.17
N ASP A 464 -11.24 -6.75 17.46
CA ASP A 464 -10.89 -6.37 18.83
C ASP A 464 -12.00 -5.52 19.47
N ARG A 465 -12.51 -4.55 18.70
CA ARG A 465 -13.54 -3.62 19.15
C ARG A 465 -14.32 -3.01 17.99
N GLU A 466 -15.61 -2.80 18.25
CA GLU A 466 -16.48 -2.03 17.37
C GLU A 466 -16.76 -0.64 17.98
N PHE A 467 -16.76 0.39 17.15
CA PHE A 467 -17.12 1.76 17.48
C PHE A 467 -18.32 2.13 16.63
N ILE A 468 -19.43 2.43 17.29
CA ILE A 468 -20.66 2.88 16.66
C ILE A 468 -20.86 4.37 16.96
N PRO A 469 -21.52 5.12 16.06
CA PRO A 469 -21.80 6.53 16.29
C PRO A 469 -22.53 6.74 17.62
N ASP A 470 -22.03 7.65 18.45
CA ASP A 470 -22.56 7.95 19.77
C ASP A 470 -23.29 9.32 19.83
N GLU A 471 -23.63 9.78 21.02
CA GLU A 471 -24.32 11.05 21.29
C GLU A 471 -23.52 12.29 20.83
N ASN A 472 -22.20 12.17 20.63
CA ASN A 472 -21.32 13.25 20.17
C ASN A 472 -21.35 13.43 18.64
N ARG A 473 -22.00 12.54 17.88
CA ARG A 473 -22.01 12.53 16.41
C ARG A 473 -22.29 13.89 15.79
N GLN A 474 -23.31 14.60 16.27
CA GLN A 474 -23.70 15.88 15.69
C GLN A 474 -22.59 16.93 15.89
N ARG A 475 -22.03 17.02 17.09
CA ARG A 475 -20.92 17.93 17.40
C ARG A 475 -19.69 17.60 16.55
N ASP A 476 -19.33 16.32 16.48
CA ASP A 476 -18.14 15.85 15.75
C ASP A 476 -18.26 16.12 14.25
N LYS A 477 -19.47 16.03 13.67
CA LYS A 477 -19.74 16.46 12.30
C LYS A 477 -19.59 17.98 12.11
N GLU A 478 -20.08 18.80 13.03
CA GLU A 478 -19.89 20.25 12.97
C GLU A 478 -18.41 20.63 13.07
N GLU A 479 -17.64 19.97 13.93
CA GLU A 479 -16.19 20.15 14.03
C GLU A 479 -15.47 19.73 12.73
N PHE A 480 -15.89 18.67 12.08
CA PHE A 480 -15.37 18.24 10.78
C PHE A 480 -15.62 19.26 9.68
N GLU A 481 -16.83 19.85 9.61
CA GLU A 481 -17.13 20.91 8.65
C GLU A 481 -16.26 22.15 8.87
N HIS A 482 -16.03 22.54 10.12
CA HIS A 482 -15.12 23.64 10.45
C HIS A 482 -13.65 23.29 10.05
N TRP A 483 -13.21 22.06 10.29
CA TRP A 483 -11.88 21.61 9.89
C TRP A 483 -11.70 21.68 8.37
N LYS A 484 -12.66 21.25 7.57
CA LYS A 484 -12.63 21.37 6.10
C LYS A 484 -12.44 22.83 5.65
N GLN A 485 -13.09 23.79 6.30
CA GLN A 485 -12.91 25.20 5.99
C GLN A 485 -11.47 25.68 6.23
N TYR A 486 -10.84 25.25 7.32
CA TYR A 486 -9.43 25.60 7.58
C TYR A 486 -8.48 24.93 6.59
N VAL A 487 -8.70 23.67 6.26
CA VAL A 487 -7.93 22.97 5.23
C VAL A 487 -8.00 23.73 3.90
N GLU A 488 -9.19 24.10 3.46
CA GLU A 488 -9.38 24.84 2.21
C GLU A 488 -8.63 26.19 2.21
N VAL A 489 -8.71 26.96 3.29
CA VAL A 489 -7.99 28.23 3.42
C VAL A 489 -6.49 28.02 3.34
N ILE A 490 -5.95 27.05 4.07
CA ILE A 490 -4.51 26.75 4.06
C ILE A 490 -4.08 26.27 2.68
N CYS A 491 -4.80 25.34 2.06
CA CYS A 491 -4.47 24.85 0.71
C CYS A 491 -4.47 26.00 -0.33
N ASN A 492 -5.42 26.93 -0.25
CA ASN A 492 -5.48 28.06 -1.17
C ASN A 492 -4.30 29.05 -1.02
N ILE A 493 -3.70 29.16 0.16
CA ILE A 493 -2.48 29.96 0.35
C ILE A 493 -1.32 29.38 -0.47
N TYR A 494 -1.26 28.07 -0.65
CA TYR A 494 -0.14 27.36 -1.29
C TYR A 494 -0.43 26.95 -2.75
N ARG A 495 -1.65 27.11 -3.26
CA ARG A 495 -2.00 26.89 -4.67
C ARG A 495 -1.63 28.07 -5.60
N GLN A 496 -1.06 29.14 -5.06
CA GLN A 496 -0.70 30.36 -5.81
C GLN A 496 0.65 30.26 -6.49
#